data_c3980d327c544020e2d2d89c28f693cf
#
_entry.id   c3980d327c544020e2d2d89c28f693cf
#
_cell.length_a   1.000
_cell.length_b   1.000
_cell.length_c   1.000
_cell.angle_alpha   90.00
_cell.angle_beta   90.00
_cell.angle_gamma   90.00
#
_symmetry.space_group_name_H-M   'P 1'
#
loop_
_entity.id
_entity.type
_entity.pdbx_description
1 polymer ?
#
loop_
_entity_poly.entity_id
_entity_poly.type
_entity_poly.pdbx_seq_one_letter_code
_entity_poly.pdbx_strand_id
1 'polypeptide(L)'
;LTTMMHFPGQTIAMAPQLKISKAATATAPLGLATTGTLLGVNRDRNAETKIFIAPEDRLRHFYTIGQTGTGKTAFLKNMIIQDIANGEGVCFIDPHGSDIQDILAQIPPSRFEDVIYFDPAYTPRPMALNMLEYNRAFPEQKTFVVNELFSIFQKLYGAIPESMGPMFEQYF
;
A
#
# COMPACT_ATOMS: atom_id res chain seq x y z
N LEU A 1 14.73 -9.34 36.54
CA LEU A 1 14.28 -9.34 35.11
C LEU A 1 12.82 -8.93 34.96
N THR A 2 11.94 -9.22 35.93
CA THR A 2 10.50 -8.83 35.89
C THR A 2 10.26 -7.32 36.02
N THR A 3 11.22 -6.58 36.59
CA THR A 3 11.16 -5.12 36.73
C THR A 3 11.45 -4.37 35.42
N MET A 4 12.02 -5.02 34.42
CA MET A 4 12.30 -4.44 33.12
C MET A 4 11.14 -4.56 32.10
N MET A 5 10.18 -5.44 32.37
CA MET A 5 8.98 -5.62 31.54
C MET A 5 7.73 -5.17 32.29
N HIS A 6 7.59 -3.88 32.46
CA HIS A 6 6.41 -3.32 33.06
C HIS A 6 5.41 -3.01 31.94
N PHE A 7 4.35 -3.81 31.86
CA PHE A 7 3.23 -3.49 30.96
C PHE A 7 2.50 -2.26 31.51
N PRO A 8 2.27 -1.23 30.69
CA PRO A 8 1.53 -0.05 31.13
C PRO A 8 0.11 -0.44 31.52
N GLY A 9 -0.17 -0.42 32.81
CA GLY A 9 -1.52 -0.52 33.33
C GLY A 9 -2.25 0.83 33.19
N GLN A 10 -3.54 0.86 33.45
CA GLN A 10 -4.36 2.08 33.34
C GLN A 10 -3.82 3.26 34.15
N THR A 11 -3.10 3.00 35.25
CA THR A 11 -2.47 4.02 36.09
C THR A 11 -1.27 4.73 35.43
N ILE A 12 -0.61 4.11 34.45
CA ILE A 12 0.55 4.71 33.77
C ILE A 12 0.13 5.73 32.71
N ALA A 13 -1.04 5.55 32.08
CA ALA A 13 -1.59 6.52 31.14
C ALA A 13 -1.87 7.89 31.78
N MET A 14 -2.00 7.94 33.07
CA MET A 14 -2.25 9.14 33.89
C MET A 14 -0.99 9.66 34.59
N ALA A 15 0.18 9.02 34.47
CA ALA A 15 1.37 9.45 35.15
C ALA A 15 1.95 10.73 34.53
N PRO A 16 2.00 11.86 35.25
CA PRO A 16 2.51 13.15 34.73
C PRO A 16 4.00 13.10 34.35
N GLN A 17 4.69 12.02 34.69
CA GLN A 17 6.10 11.80 34.39
C GLN A 17 6.36 11.25 32.99
N LEU A 18 5.36 10.69 32.31
CA LEU A 18 5.43 10.33 30.90
C LEU A 18 5.22 11.59 30.02
N LYS A 19 5.95 12.64 30.32
CA LYS A 19 6.09 13.73 29.35
C LYS A 19 6.81 13.12 28.15
N ILE A 20 6.10 13.01 27.03
CA ILE A 20 6.69 12.76 25.74
C ILE A 20 7.82 13.77 25.60
N SER A 21 9.05 13.30 25.69
CA SER A 21 10.22 14.12 25.41
C SER A 21 9.98 14.72 24.02
N LYS A 22 9.87 16.04 23.91
CA LYS A 22 9.83 16.70 22.60
C LYS A 22 11.09 16.24 21.91
N ALA A 23 10.94 15.47 20.82
CA ALA A 23 12.09 15.06 20.02
C ALA A 23 12.87 16.34 19.66
N ALA A 24 14.15 16.35 19.95
CA ALA A 24 15.00 17.45 19.56
C ALA A 24 14.95 17.54 18.02
N THR A 25 14.63 18.73 17.52
CA THR A 25 14.72 18.98 16.09
C THR A 25 16.17 19.03 15.67
N ALA A 26 16.48 18.53 14.50
CA ALA A 26 17.82 18.59 13.91
C ALA A 26 17.72 19.10 12.47
N THR A 27 18.75 19.75 12.00
CA THR A 27 18.86 20.19 10.61
C THR A 27 18.81 18.97 9.67
N ALA A 28 18.15 19.12 8.54
CA ALA A 28 18.09 18.06 7.53
C ALA A 28 19.52 17.69 7.05
N PRO A 29 19.82 16.39 6.86
CA PRO A 29 21.12 15.96 6.35
C PRO A 29 21.46 16.60 5.00
N LEU A 30 22.74 16.76 4.72
CA LEU A 30 23.22 17.16 3.41
C LEU A 30 23.09 16.00 2.41
N GLY A 31 22.86 16.33 1.14
CA GLY A 31 22.80 15.33 0.06
C GLY A 31 21.45 14.63 -0.11
N LEU A 32 20.41 15.15 0.52
CA LEU A 32 19.04 14.66 0.25
C LEU A 32 18.59 15.02 -1.17
N ALA A 33 17.69 14.20 -1.72
CA ALA A 33 17.06 14.47 -3.00
C ALA A 33 16.35 15.83 -2.96
N THR A 34 16.51 16.61 -4.01
CA THR A 34 15.85 17.92 -4.20
C THR A 34 14.59 17.84 -5.05
N THR A 35 14.38 16.70 -5.69
CA THR A 35 13.23 16.40 -6.57
C THR A 35 12.71 15.01 -6.28
N GLY A 36 11.48 14.72 -6.72
CA GLY A 36 10.81 13.45 -6.50
C GLY A 36 9.51 13.62 -5.73
N THR A 37 9.04 12.57 -5.05
CA THR A 37 7.83 12.63 -4.25
C THR A 37 8.10 13.30 -2.92
N LEU A 38 7.34 14.35 -2.61
CA LEU A 38 7.47 15.10 -1.35
C LEU A 38 6.94 14.26 -0.19
N LEU A 39 7.80 13.96 0.78
CA LEU A 39 7.45 13.24 2.00
C LEU A 39 6.99 14.18 3.11
N GLY A 40 7.53 15.39 3.16
CA GLY A 40 7.20 16.35 4.21
C GLY A 40 8.19 17.50 4.26
N VAL A 41 8.14 18.26 5.35
CA VAL A 41 9.00 19.41 5.58
C VAL A 41 9.72 19.23 6.92
N ASN A 42 11.04 19.24 6.89
CA ASN A 42 11.85 19.35 8.10
C ASN A 42 11.84 20.81 8.56
N ARG A 43 11.45 21.01 9.82
CA ARG A 43 11.50 22.31 10.49
C ARG A 43 12.49 22.26 11.63
N ASP A 44 13.60 22.94 11.45
CA ASP A 44 14.60 23.09 12.51
C ASP A 44 14.92 24.58 12.72
N ARG A 45 14.68 25.05 13.93
CA ARG A 45 14.80 26.48 14.28
C ARG A 45 13.94 27.35 13.33
N ASN A 46 14.55 28.18 12.50
CA ASN A 46 13.88 29.04 11.53
C ASN A 46 14.04 28.56 10.09
N ALA A 47 14.60 27.38 9.87
CA ALA A 47 14.80 26.80 8.55
C ALA A 47 13.73 25.75 8.26
N GLU A 48 13.18 25.82 7.03
CA GLU A 48 12.29 24.81 6.49
C GLU A 48 12.95 24.15 5.28
N THR A 49 13.07 22.83 5.32
CA THR A 49 13.67 22.05 4.22
C THR A 49 12.66 21.00 3.75
N LYS A 50 12.27 21.04 2.49
CA LYS A 50 11.43 20.01 1.88
C LYS A 50 12.22 18.71 1.76
N ILE A 51 11.60 17.60 2.15
CA ILE A 51 12.20 16.28 2.11
C ILE A 51 11.53 15.49 1.01
N PHE A 52 12.30 15.06 0.02
CA PHE A 52 11.85 14.27 -1.11
C PHE A 52 12.43 12.86 -1.03
N ILE A 53 11.73 11.90 -1.61
CA ILE A 53 12.28 10.60 -1.96
C ILE A 53 12.53 10.56 -3.47
N ALA A 54 13.74 10.18 -3.86
CA ALA A 54 14.11 10.09 -5.25
C ALA A 54 13.36 8.93 -5.95
N PRO A 55 13.08 9.02 -7.26
CA PRO A 55 12.41 7.96 -8.01
C PRO A 55 13.16 6.62 -7.91
N GLU A 56 14.48 6.64 -7.92
CA GLU A 56 15.34 5.45 -7.84
C GLU A 56 15.20 4.74 -6.49
N ASP A 57 15.02 5.50 -5.41
CA ASP A 57 14.82 4.94 -4.07
C ASP A 57 13.42 4.32 -3.92
N ARG A 58 12.45 4.75 -4.70
CA ARG A 58 11.09 4.19 -4.72
C ARG A 58 10.99 2.84 -5.43
N LEU A 59 11.97 2.46 -6.22
CA LEU A 59 12.05 1.12 -6.79
C LEU A 59 12.30 0.02 -5.75
N ARG A 60 12.54 0.41 -4.51
CA ARG A 60 12.66 -0.46 -3.34
C ARG A 60 11.37 -0.45 -2.53
N HIS A 61 11.26 -1.39 -1.58
CA HIS A 61 10.12 -1.44 -0.67
C HIS A 61 10.12 -0.24 0.27
N PHE A 62 8.95 0.37 0.43
CA PHE A 62 8.72 1.44 1.39
C PHE A 62 7.83 0.93 2.53
N TYR A 63 8.27 1.09 3.76
CA TYR A 63 7.56 0.59 4.94
C TYR A 63 7.33 1.70 5.95
N THR A 64 6.06 1.93 6.31
CA THR A 64 5.66 2.96 7.27
C THR A 64 5.14 2.30 8.55
N ILE A 65 5.76 2.61 9.67
CA ILE A 65 5.38 2.11 11.00
C ILE A 65 4.80 3.25 11.83
N GLY A 66 3.74 2.96 12.55
CA GLY A 66 3.15 3.90 13.50
C GLY A 66 1.91 3.30 14.17
N GLN A 67 1.53 3.86 15.30
CA GLN A 67 0.31 3.50 15.99
C GLN A 67 -0.94 3.90 15.15
N THR A 68 -2.08 3.30 15.42
CA THR A 68 -3.36 3.71 14.81
C THR A 68 -3.62 5.19 15.10
N GLY A 69 -4.07 5.94 14.10
CA GLY A 69 -4.35 7.37 14.22
C GLY A 69 -3.13 8.30 14.06
N THR A 70 -1.92 7.78 13.82
CA THR A 70 -0.71 8.62 13.66
C THR A 70 -0.51 9.17 12.25
N GLY A 71 -1.44 8.92 11.33
CA GLY A 71 -1.38 9.47 9.97
C GLY A 71 -0.65 8.62 8.93
N LYS A 72 -0.36 7.33 9.20
CA LYS A 72 0.28 6.44 8.21
C LYS A 72 -0.43 6.44 6.86
N THR A 73 -1.73 6.20 6.87
CA THR A 73 -2.55 6.14 5.65
C THR A 73 -2.62 7.51 4.95
N ALA A 74 -2.75 8.59 5.71
CA ALA A 74 -2.73 9.96 5.15
C ALA A 74 -1.39 10.25 4.46
N PHE A 75 -0.29 9.80 5.03
CA PHE A 75 1.03 9.94 4.45
C PHE A 75 1.14 9.17 3.12
N LEU A 76 0.70 7.90 3.09
CA LEU A 76 0.69 7.09 1.86
C LEU A 76 -0.25 7.66 0.79
N LYS A 77 -1.45 8.12 1.18
CA LYS A 77 -2.38 8.79 0.25
C LYS A 77 -1.76 10.02 -0.40
N ASN A 78 -1.03 10.84 0.36
CA ASN A 78 -0.34 12.00 -0.20
C ASN A 78 0.72 11.63 -1.23
N MET A 79 1.44 10.53 -1.04
CA MET A 79 2.38 10.02 -2.04
C MET A 79 1.65 9.56 -3.30
N ILE A 80 0.59 8.78 -3.16
CA ILE A 80 -0.24 8.27 -4.25
C ILE A 80 -0.83 9.42 -5.08
N ILE A 81 -1.38 10.44 -4.42
CA ILE A 81 -1.97 11.59 -5.10
C ILE A 81 -0.91 12.35 -5.92
N GLN A 82 0.31 12.49 -5.40
CA GLN A 82 1.41 13.09 -6.15
C GLN A 82 1.77 12.24 -7.38
N ASP A 83 1.82 10.93 -7.26
CA ASP A 83 2.10 10.02 -8.39
C ASP A 83 1.04 10.16 -9.48
N ILE A 84 -0.24 10.14 -9.11
CA ILE A 84 -1.36 10.31 -10.03
C ILE A 84 -1.26 11.68 -10.74
N ALA A 85 -0.97 12.74 -10.00
CA ALA A 85 -0.83 14.09 -10.55
C ALA A 85 0.36 14.23 -11.50
N ASN A 86 1.44 13.48 -11.25
CA ASN A 86 2.64 13.44 -12.09
C ASN A 86 2.51 12.51 -13.32
N GLY A 87 1.37 11.83 -13.49
CA GLY A 87 1.14 10.94 -14.62
C GLY A 87 1.63 9.51 -14.42
N GLU A 88 2.07 9.16 -13.20
CA GLU A 88 2.55 7.83 -12.88
C GLU A 88 1.41 6.83 -12.71
N GLY A 89 1.73 5.54 -12.89
CA GLY A 89 0.81 4.44 -12.62
C GLY A 89 0.78 4.08 -11.14
N VAL A 90 -0.41 3.82 -10.60
CA VAL A 90 -0.61 3.47 -9.19
C VAL A 90 -1.53 2.26 -9.09
N CYS A 91 -1.19 1.32 -8.22
CA CYS A 91 -2.10 0.28 -7.75
C CYS A 91 -2.25 0.42 -6.24
N PHE A 92 -3.48 0.68 -5.77
CA PHE A 92 -3.78 0.80 -4.36
C PHE A 92 -4.81 -0.25 -3.95
N ILE A 93 -4.46 -1.05 -2.94
CA ILE A 93 -5.32 -2.11 -2.39
C ILE A 93 -5.68 -1.73 -0.96
N ASP A 94 -6.95 -1.46 -0.72
CA ASP A 94 -7.48 -1.11 0.60
C ASP A 94 -8.53 -2.13 1.04
N PRO A 95 -8.22 -2.99 2.03
CA PRO A 95 -9.18 -3.97 2.54
C PRO A 95 -10.42 -3.37 3.19
N HIS A 96 -10.34 -2.10 3.61
CA HIS A 96 -11.44 -1.39 4.28
C HIS A 96 -12.28 -0.53 3.34
N GLY A 97 -11.74 -0.13 2.19
CA GLY A 97 -12.42 0.61 1.13
C GLY A 97 -12.61 2.11 1.40
N SER A 98 -12.42 2.59 2.61
CA SER A 98 -12.67 4.00 2.97
C SER A 98 -11.64 4.96 2.38
N ASP A 99 -10.39 4.56 2.33
CA ASP A 99 -9.28 5.41 1.87
C ASP A 99 -9.25 5.58 0.36
N ILE A 100 -9.81 4.63 -0.39
CA ILE A 100 -9.94 4.70 -1.86
C ILE A 100 -10.82 5.89 -2.27
N GLN A 101 -11.93 6.14 -1.57
CA GLN A 101 -12.83 7.25 -1.89
C GLN A 101 -12.13 8.60 -1.80
N ASP A 102 -11.27 8.77 -0.81
CA ASP A 102 -10.49 10.00 -0.63
C ASP A 102 -9.49 10.22 -1.78
N ILE A 103 -8.91 9.15 -2.31
CA ILE A 103 -8.00 9.20 -3.45
C ILE A 103 -8.79 9.52 -4.73
N LEU A 104 -9.90 8.82 -4.97
CA LEU A 104 -10.75 9.03 -6.15
C LEU A 104 -11.21 10.49 -6.25
N ALA A 105 -11.56 11.12 -5.12
CA ALA A 105 -11.99 12.51 -5.08
C ALA A 105 -10.89 13.51 -5.47
N GLN A 106 -9.62 13.09 -5.49
CA GLN A 106 -8.46 13.94 -5.79
C GLN A 106 -7.82 13.63 -7.14
N ILE A 107 -8.37 12.69 -7.91
CA ILE A 107 -7.89 12.38 -9.25
C ILE A 107 -8.21 13.55 -10.18
N PRO A 108 -7.24 14.09 -10.92
CA PRO A 108 -7.50 15.15 -11.90
C PRO A 108 -8.39 14.64 -13.05
N PRO A 109 -9.30 15.48 -13.59
CA PRO A 109 -10.22 15.08 -14.65
C PRO A 109 -9.55 14.49 -15.89
N SER A 110 -8.33 14.93 -16.18
CA SER A 110 -7.52 14.41 -17.30
C SER A 110 -7.12 12.93 -17.15
N ARG A 111 -7.27 12.37 -15.96
CA ARG A 111 -6.89 10.99 -15.64
C ARG A 111 -8.10 10.09 -15.39
N PHE A 112 -9.34 10.58 -15.54
CA PHE A 112 -10.53 9.78 -15.24
C PHE A 112 -10.65 8.51 -16.10
N GLU A 113 -10.25 8.60 -17.36
CA GLU A 113 -10.29 7.44 -18.29
C GLU A 113 -9.24 6.36 -17.95
N ASP A 114 -8.21 6.70 -17.15
CA ASP A 114 -7.17 5.77 -16.73
C ASP A 114 -7.55 4.99 -15.44
N VAL A 115 -8.70 5.32 -14.83
CA VAL A 115 -9.06 4.78 -13.51
C VAL A 115 -9.79 3.46 -13.65
N ILE A 116 -9.25 2.44 -13.00
CA ILE A 116 -9.93 1.17 -12.79
C ILE A 116 -10.25 1.05 -11.31
N TYR A 117 -11.52 1.19 -10.95
CA TYR A 117 -12.02 1.00 -9.59
C TYR A 117 -12.68 -0.37 -9.47
N PHE A 118 -12.05 -1.26 -8.72
CA PHE A 118 -12.55 -2.62 -8.48
C PHE A 118 -13.05 -2.76 -7.05
N ASP A 119 -14.35 -2.90 -6.90
CA ASP A 119 -15.02 -3.16 -5.62
C ASP A 119 -15.83 -4.46 -5.72
N PRO A 120 -15.32 -5.58 -5.16
CA PRO A 120 -16.01 -6.85 -5.24
C PRO A 120 -17.32 -6.89 -4.42
N ALA A 121 -17.53 -5.94 -3.50
CA ALA A 121 -18.76 -5.82 -2.73
C ALA A 121 -19.86 -5.05 -3.45
N TYR A 122 -19.55 -4.34 -4.54
CA TYR A 122 -20.51 -3.55 -5.30
C TYR A 122 -21.32 -4.43 -6.27
N THR A 123 -22.41 -4.99 -5.79
CA THR A 123 -23.25 -5.94 -6.54
C THR A 123 -24.12 -5.33 -7.66
N PRO A 124 -24.54 -4.03 -7.64
CA PRO A 124 -25.38 -3.48 -8.71
C PRO A 124 -24.73 -3.45 -10.10
N ARG A 125 -23.40 -3.34 -10.15
CA ARG A 125 -22.60 -3.41 -11.38
C ARG A 125 -21.29 -4.14 -11.11
N PRO A 126 -21.34 -5.48 -10.97
CA PRO A 126 -20.16 -6.26 -10.67
C PRO A 126 -19.14 -6.14 -11.82
N MET A 127 -17.89 -5.89 -11.48
CA MET A 127 -16.79 -5.92 -12.42
C MET A 127 -16.30 -7.36 -12.55
N ALA A 128 -16.28 -7.88 -13.76
CA ALA A 128 -15.70 -9.18 -14.03
C ALA A 128 -14.24 -9.03 -14.46
N LEU A 129 -13.38 -9.84 -13.87
CA LEU A 129 -12.00 -10.02 -14.31
C LEU A 129 -11.90 -11.34 -15.08
N ASN A 130 -11.47 -11.28 -16.32
CA ASN A 130 -11.17 -12.48 -17.08
C ASN A 130 -9.80 -13.01 -16.68
N MET A 131 -9.77 -13.91 -15.70
CA MET A 131 -8.52 -14.50 -15.20
C MET A 131 -7.79 -15.38 -16.21
N LEU A 132 -8.44 -15.73 -17.32
CA LEU A 132 -7.87 -16.54 -18.40
C LEU A 132 -7.46 -15.69 -19.61
N GLU A 133 -7.50 -14.38 -19.50
CA GLU A 133 -7.10 -13.50 -20.58
C GLU A 133 -5.59 -13.54 -20.79
N TYR A 134 -5.18 -13.72 -22.04
CA TYR A 134 -3.79 -13.65 -22.43
C TYR A 134 -3.65 -12.99 -23.81
N ASN A 135 -2.51 -12.39 -24.08
CA ASN A 135 -2.22 -11.81 -25.37
C ASN A 135 -1.89 -12.90 -26.39
N ARG A 136 -2.73 -13.04 -27.43
CA ARG A 136 -2.56 -14.06 -28.48
C ARG A 136 -1.28 -13.89 -29.30
N ALA A 137 -0.64 -12.73 -29.26
CA ALA A 137 0.68 -12.53 -29.86
C ALA A 137 1.82 -13.25 -29.12
N PHE A 138 1.58 -13.65 -27.86
CA PHE A 138 2.53 -14.34 -27.00
C PHE A 138 1.90 -15.64 -26.45
N PRO A 139 1.88 -16.72 -27.25
CA PRO A 139 1.18 -17.97 -26.88
C PRO A 139 1.68 -18.60 -25.58
N GLU A 140 2.93 -18.36 -25.21
CA GLU A 140 3.54 -18.80 -23.96
C GLU A 140 2.81 -18.26 -22.71
N GLN A 141 2.16 -17.09 -22.82
CA GLN A 141 1.37 -16.54 -21.73
C GLN A 141 0.18 -17.41 -21.34
N LYS A 142 -0.35 -18.20 -22.27
CA LYS A 142 -1.44 -19.14 -21.98
C LYS A 142 -1.03 -20.14 -20.91
N THR A 143 0.12 -20.78 -21.06
CA THR A 143 0.62 -21.76 -20.10
C THR A 143 0.89 -21.10 -18.75
N PHE A 144 1.47 -19.89 -18.76
CA PHE A 144 1.70 -19.14 -17.54
C PHE A 144 0.39 -18.84 -16.79
N VAL A 145 -0.63 -18.30 -17.47
CA VAL A 145 -1.93 -17.97 -16.89
C VAL A 145 -2.62 -19.20 -16.30
N VAL A 146 -2.60 -20.33 -17.01
CA VAL A 146 -3.17 -21.59 -16.53
C VAL A 146 -2.46 -22.07 -15.27
N ASN A 147 -1.12 -22.05 -15.26
CA ASN A 147 -0.33 -22.48 -14.10
C ASN A 147 -0.55 -21.59 -12.88
N GLU A 148 -0.63 -20.27 -13.07
CA GLU A 148 -0.91 -19.34 -11.98
C GLU A 148 -2.31 -19.57 -11.40
N LEU A 149 -3.32 -19.74 -12.25
CA LEU A 149 -4.67 -20.02 -11.80
C LEU A 149 -4.75 -21.37 -11.06
N PHE A 150 -4.07 -22.40 -11.58
CA PHE A 150 -3.95 -23.69 -10.90
C PHE A 150 -3.30 -23.54 -9.52
N SER A 151 -2.24 -22.76 -9.41
CA SER A 151 -1.57 -22.48 -8.14
C SER A 151 -2.47 -21.77 -7.13
N ILE A 152 -3.36 -20.88 -7.60
CA ILE A 152 -4.37 -20.24 -6.75
C ILE A 152 -5.35 -21.28 -6.20
N PHE A 153 -5.90 -22.14 -7.06
CA PHE A 153 -6.79 -23.21 -6.62
C PHE A 153 -6.10 -24.15 -5.63
N GLN A 154 -4.85 -24.50 -5.89
CA GLN A 154 -4.07 -25.37 -5.01
C GLN A 154 -3.86 -24.73 -3.61
N LYS A 155 -3.62 -23.42 -3.55
CA LYS A 155 -3.51 -22.68 -2.28
C LYS A 155 -4.84 -22.60 -1.53
N LEU A 156 -5.95 -22.45 -2.24
CA LEU A 156 -7.28 -22.30 -1.63
C LEU A 156 -7.88 -23.64 -1.17
N TYR A 157 -7.69 -24.68 -1.95
CA TYR A 157 -8.41 -25.96 -1.78
C TYR A 157 -7.49 -27.16 -1.53
N GLY A 158 -6.18 -27.04 -1.70
CA GLY A 158 -5.25 -28.17 -1.56
C GLY A 158 -5.17 -28.79 -0.17
N ALA A 159 -5.67 -28.09 0.86
CA ALA A 159 -5.80 -28.64 2.21
C ALA A 159 -7.03 -29.54 2.38
N ILE A 160 -7.96 -29.59 1.39
CA ILE A 160 -9.17 -30.39 1.41
C ILE A 160 -8.86 -31.69 0.64
N PRO A 161 -8.83 -32.90 1.28
CA PRO A 161 -8.37 -34.15 0.67
C PRO A 161 -9.25 -34.44 -0.54
N GLU A 162 -9.80 -34.45 -1.29
CA GLU A 162 -10.61 -34.84 -2.45
C GLU A 162 -10.93 -33.68 -3.42
N SER A 163 -10.54 -32.44 -3.07
CA SER A 163 -10.88 -31.28 -3.89
C SER A 163 -10.02 -31.13 -5.16
N MET A 164 -8.79 -31.66 -5.13
CA MET A 164 -7.79 -31.54 -6.18
C MET A 164 -7.27 -32.94 -6.56
N GLY A 165 -8.13 -33.76 -7.13
CA GLY A 165 -7.77 -35.12 -7.57
C GLY A 165 -7.08 -35.16 -8.93
N PRO A 166 -6.51 -36.31 -9.33
CA PRO A 166 -5.83 -36.47 -10.63
C PRO A 166 -6.69 -36.08 -11.83
N MET A 167 -8.00 -36.23 -11.75
CA MET A 167 -8.94 -35.82 -12.79
C MET A 167 -8.99 -34.30 -12.93
N PHE A 168 -8.94 -33.55 -11.81
CA PHE A 168 -8.89 -32.09 -11.85
C PHE A 168 -7.61 -31.61 -12.51
N GLU A 169 -6.45 -32.18 -12.13
CA GLU A 169 -5.17 -31.83 -12.72
C GLU A 169 -5.10 -32.13 -14.22
N GLN A 170 -5.72 -33.23 -14.65
CA GLN A 170 -5.72 -33.65 -16.05
C GLN A 170 -6.57 -32.76 -16.95
N TYR A 171 -7.68 -32.21 -16.45
CA TYR A 171 -8.65 -31.45 -17.26
C TYR A 171 -8.63 -29.96 -17.02
N PHE A 172 -7.86 -29.47 -16.06
CA PHE A 172 -7.66 -28.05 -15.81
C PHE A 172 -6.72 -27.41 -16.84
#